data_ecbc8a574150822a1e120a59b9002e88
#
_entry.id   ecbc8a574150822a1e120a59b9002e88
#
_cell.length_a   1.000
_cell.length_b   1.000
_cell.length_c   1.000
_cell.angle_alpha   90.00
_cell.angle_beta   90.00
_cell.angle_gamma   90.00
#
_symmetry.space_group_name_H-M   'P 1'
#
loop_
_entity.id
_entity.type
_entity.pdbx_description
1 polymer ?
#
loop_
_entity_poly.entity_id
_entity_poly.type
_entity_poly.pdbx_seq_one_letter_code
_entity_poly.pdbx_strand_id
1 'polypeptide(L)'
;MRATMYARLGVLFALCAGAQACSEAAPAEDAPETAAAPVDPDALPAPVERVDPATLTEVVAQLGVPPMAAPPTGRSSPARVSVTLEVREETREIADGATFNFWTFGGTVPGPMIRVRRGDYVEMHLANHPDNTMPHNIDLHAVTGPGGGATSSFTAPGHQTQFSFQALNAGVYVYHCATAPVGMHVANGMYGLIVVEPEEGLPEVD
;
A
#
# COMPACT_ATOMS: atom_id res chain seq x y z
N MET A 1 -25.22 31.54 68.87
CA MET A 1 -24.39 32.65 68.41
C MET A 1 -22.92 32.18 68.44
N ARG A 2 -22.36 31.75 67.33
CA ARG A 2 -20.90 31.60 67.11
C ARG A 2 -20.62 31.97 65.68
N ALA A 3 -19.90 33.06 65.46
CA ALA A 3 -19.45 33.55 64.18
C ALA A 3 -18.22 32.77 63.77
N THR A 4 -18.24 32.19 62.56
CA THR A 4 -17.10 31.53 62.01
C THR A 4 -16.43 32.47 60.99
N MET A 5 -15.21 32.81 61.29
CA MET A 5 -14.33 33.73 60.55
C MET A 5 -13.69 32.96 59.38
N TYR A 6 -13.96 33.38 58.16
CA TYR A 6 -13.29 32.84 56.97
C TYR A 6 -11.95 33.57 56.72
N ALA A 7 -10.85 32.85 56.90
CA ALA A 7 -9.52 33.33 56.52
C ALA A 7 -9.38 33.25 54.99
N ARG A 8 -9.13 34.39 54.34
CA ARG A 8 -8.77 34.48 52.90
C ARG A 8 -7.28 34.16 52.75
N LEU A 9 -6.98 33.05 52.11
CA LEU A 9 -5.63 32.69 51.70
C LEU A 9 -5.37 33.38 50.34
N GLY A 10 -4.55 34.43 50.35
CA GLY A 10 -4.09 35.09 49.11
C GLY A 10 -2.98 34.27 48.46
N VAL A 11 -3.21 33.77 47.27
CA VAL A 11 -2.19 33.13 46.45
C VAL A 11 -1.47 34.20 45.62
N LEU A 12 -0.19 34.41 45.95
CA LEU A 12 0.70 35.32 45.22
C LEU A 12 1.16 34.60 43.96
N PHE A 13 0.69 35.03 42.77
CA PHE A 13 1.24 34.56 41.49
C PHE A 13 2.54 35.33 41.20
N ALA A 14 3.65 34.65 41.31
CA ALA A 14 4.94 35.14 40.80
C ALA A 14 4.97 34.94 39.28
N LEU A 15 4.91 36.04 38.51
CA LEU A 15 5.20 36.02 37.08
C LEU A 15 6.70 35.81 36.90
N CYS A 16 7.11 34.58 36.54
CA CYS A 16 8.40 34.35 35.91
C CYS A 16 8.32 34.72 34.42
N ALA A 17 8.81 35.90 34.06
CA ALA A 17 9.08 36.26 32.69
C ALA A 17 10.31 35.48 32.21
N GLY A 18 10.07 34.26 31.70
CA GLY A 18 11.09 33.51 30.96
C GLY A 18 11.16 34.04 29.54
N ALA A 19 12.23 34.75 29.19
CA ALA A 19 12.55 35.06 27.82
C ALA A 19 12.89 33.75 27.08
N GLN A 20 11.93 33.23 26.32
CA GLN A 20 12.19 32.17 25.34
C GLN A 20 12.95 32.82 24.18
N ALA A 21 14.25 32.59 24.12
CA ALA A 21 15.03 32.82 22.90
C ALA A 21 14.49 31.85 21.85
N CYS A 22 13.69 32.36 20.91
CA CYS A 22 13.42 31.65 19.69
C CYS A 22 14.74 31.49 18.96
N SER A 23 15.33 30.30 18.99
CA SER A 23 16.38 29.93 18.06
C SER A 23 15.75 29.89 16.69
N GLU A 24 16.02 30.94 15.89
CA GLU A 24 15.71 30.94 14.46
C GLU A 24 16.49 29.77 13.85
N ALA A 25 15.76 28.71 13.47
CA ALA A 25 16.33 27.64 12.66
C ALA A 25 16.84 28.28 11.38
N ALA A 26 18.12 28.12 11.08
CA ALA A 26 18.67 28.53 9.80
C ALA A 26 17.80 27.91 8.67
N PRO A 27 17.51 28.67 7.60
CA PRO A 27 16.81 28.11 6.45
C PRO A 27 17.61 26.91 5.96
N ALA A 28 16.94 25.75 5.82
CA ALA A 28 17.52 24.60 5.17
C ALA A 28 17.99 25.08 3.79
N GLU A 29 19.28 24.96 3.49
CA GLU A 29 19.77 25.16 2.13
C GLU A 29 18.98 24.18 1.25
N ASP A 30 18.22 24.73 0.30
CA ASP A 30 17.56 23.94 -0.74
C ASP A 30 18.64 23.12 -1.43
N ALA A 31 18.64 21.81 -1.16
CA ALA A 31 19.42 20.90 -1.97
C ALA A 31 18.97 21.12 -3.42
N PRO A 32 19.89 21.22 -4.38
CA PRO A 32 19.52 21.46 -5.76
C PRO A 32 18.57 20.34 -6.17
N GLU A 33 17.32 20.72 -6.46
CA GLU A 33 16.33 19.84 -7.07
C GLU A 33 16.95 19.38 -8.38
N THR A 34 17.45 18.15 -8.37
CA THR A 34 17.98 17.55 -9.60
C THR A 34 16.76 17.36 -10.49
N ALA A 35 16.49 18.34 -11.33
CA ALA A 35 15.45 18.24 -12.33
C ALA A 35 15.66 16.93 -13.08
N ALA A 36 14.67 16.05 -13.03
CA ALA A 36 14.70 14.81 -13.78
C ALA A 36 15.01 15.18 -15.24
N ALA A 37 16.00 14.51 -15.84
CA ALA A 37 16.33 14.74 -17.25
C ALA A 37 15.04 14.63 -18.07
N PRO A 38 14.85 15.48 -19.07
CA PRO A 38 13.67 15.43 -19.93
C PRO A 38 13.56 14.02 -20.50
N VAL A 39 12.40 13.38 -20.26
CA VAL A 39 12.11 12.05 -20.82
C VAL A 39 12.01 12.22 -22.32
N ASP A 40 12.91 11.57 -23.05
CA ASP A 40 12.83 11.49 -24.50
C ASP A 40 11.58 10.68 -24.86
N PRO A 41 10.60 11.25 -25.56
CA PRO A 41 9.39 10.52 -25.93
C PRO A 41 9.71 9.33 -26.88
N ASP A 42 10.82 9.39 -27.60
CA ASP A 42 11.30 8.30 -28.45
C ASP A 42 11.98 7.18 -27.64
N ALA A 43 12.33 7.45 -26.38
CA ALA A 43 12.87 6.45 -25.45
C ALA A 43 11.78 5.68 -24.68
N LEU A 44 10.51 5.98 -24.89
CA LEU A 44 9.43 5.20 -24.28
C LEU A 44 9.43 3.77 -24.85
N PRO A 45 9.29 2.76 -23.97
CA PRO A 45 9.22 1.40 -24.44
C PRO A 45 8.02 1.20 -25.37
N ALA A 46 8.19 0.38 -26.40
CA ALA A 46 7.12 0.06 -27.33
C ALA A 46 5.85 -0.39 -26.58
N PRO A 47 4.64 -0.09 -27.08
CA PRO A 47 3.41 -0.60 -26.49
C PRO A 47 3.44 -2.13 -26.38
N VAL A 48 2.91 -2.66 -25.27
CA VAL A 48 2.76 -4.11 -25.11
C VAL A 48 1.62 -4.57 -25.99
N GLU A 49 1.87 -5.57 -26.82
CA GLU A 49 0.83 -6.21 -27.61
C GLU A 49 -0.15 -6.95 -26.72
N ARG A 50 -1.42 -7.03 -27.16
CA ARG A 50 -2.40 -7.87 -26.48
C ARG A 50 -2.00 -9.33 -26.62
N VAL A 51 -1.97 -10.03 -25.50
CA VAL A 51 -1.70 -11.47 -25.48
C VAL A 51 -3.00 -12.26 -25.36
N ASP A 52 -3.05 -13.42 -26.01
CA ASP A 52 -4.09 -14.42 -25.75
C ASP A 52 -3.66 -15.22 -24.49
N PRO A 53 -4.37 -15.07 -23.37
CA PRO A 53 -3.99 -15.73 -22.12
C PRO A 53 -3.98 -17.27 -22.24
N ALA A 54 -4.74 -17.84 -23.19
CA ALA A 54 -4.77 -19.29 -23.42
C ALA A 54 -3.46 -19.84 -24.00
N THR A 55 -2.62 -18.98 -24.58
CA THR A 55 -1.33 -19.37 -25.16
C THR A 55 -0.16 -19.24 -24.18
N LEU A 56 -0.40 -18.62 -23.02
CA LEU A 56 0.64 -18.32 -22.04
C LEU A 56 0.85 -19.49 -21.05
N THR A 57 2.10 -19.65 -20.62
CA THR A 57 2.41 -20.58 -19.52
C THR A 57 1.79 -20.09 -18.23
N GLU A 58 1.13 -20.99 -17.49
CA GLU A 58 0.57 -20.68 -16.19
C GLU A 58 1.66 -20.64 -15.12
N VAL A 59 1.60 -19.62 -14.25
CA VAL A 59 2.51 -19.41 -13.12
C VAL A 59 1.73 -18.92 -11.93
N VAL A 60 2.03 -19.43 -10.75
CA VAL A 60 1.54 -18.86 -9.48
C VAL A 60 2.56 -17.84 -8.97
N ALA A 61 2.12 -16.64 -8.67
CA ALA A 61 2.99 -15.59 -8.15
C ALA A 61 3.59 -15.97 -6.80
N GLN A 62 4.89 -15.76 -6.65
CA GLN A 62 5.55 -15.83 -5.34
C GLN A 62 5.48 -14.46 -4.68
N LEU A 63 4.71 -14.37 -3.61
CA LEU A 63 4.50 -13.10 -2.90
C LEU A 63 5.64 -12.85 -1.89
N GLY A 64 6.07 -11.60 -1.80
CA GLY A 64 7.02 -11.17 -0.78
C GLY A 64 6.32 -10.76 0.51
N VAL A 65 6.38 -11.58 1.53
CA VAL A 65 5.80 -11.23 2.85
C VAL A 65 6.80 -10.34 3.61
N PRO A 66 6.41 -9.13 4.02
CA PRO A 66 7.32 -8.22 4.73
C PRO A 66 7.99 -8.87 5.95
N PRO A 67 9.27 -8.62 6.20
CA PRO A 67 10.15 -7.66 5.53
C PRO A 67 10.81 -8.14 4.22
N MET A 68 10.45 -9.33 3.74
CA MET A 68 11.06 -9.91 2.54
C MET A 68 10.37 -9.41 1.27
N ALA A 69 11.17 -9.04 0.27
CA ALA A 69 10.67 -8.74 -1.06
C ALA A 69 10.32 -10.03 -1.83
N ALA A 70 9.38 -9.94 -2.77
CA ALA A 70 9.13 -11.01 -3.72
C ALA A 70 10.38 -11.25 -4.58
N PRO A 71 10.74 -12.52 -4.85
CA PRO A 71 11.90 -12.81 -5.69
C PRO A 71 11.70 -12.30 -7.12
N PRO A 72 12.79 -12.06 -7.88
CA PRO A 72 12.70 -11.75 -9.30
C PRO A 72 11.90 -12.81 -10.05
N THR A 73 11.15 -12.38 -11.08
CA THR A 73 10.36 -13.32 -11.89
C THR A 73 11.24 -14.31 -12.65
N GLY A 74 12.46 -13.91 -13.00
CA GLY A 74 13.45 -14.73 -13.70
C GLY A 74 13.01 -15.18 -15.11
N ARG A 75 11.96 -14.57 -15.66
CA ARG A 75 11.35 -14.95 -16.93
C ARG A 75 11.75 -14.00 -18.05
N SER A 76 12.01 -14.56 -19.22
CA SER A 76 12.30 -13.81 -20.45
C SER A 76 11.06 -13.56 -21.31
N SER A 77 9.92 -14.16 -20.98
CA SER A 77 8.66 -14.04 -21.72
C SER A 77 7.47 -13.84 -20.79
N PRO A 78 6.37 -13.22 -21.28
CA PRO A 78 5.13 -13.11 -20.54
C PRO A 78 4.55 -14.46 -20.13
N ALA A 79 3.79 -14.47 -19.03
CA ALA A 79 3.08 -15.62 -18.49
C ALA A 79 1.65 -15.24 -18.09
N ARG A 80 0.80 -16.24 -17.89
CA ARG A 80 -0.47 -16.10 -17.17
C ARG A 80 -0.21 -16.31 -15.69
N VAL A 81 -0.24 -15.24 -14.92
CA VAL A 81 0.19 -15.22 -13.53
C VAL A 81 -1.04 -15.15 -12.62
N SER A 82 -1.23 -16.20 -11.82
CA SER A 82 -2.28 -16.20 -10.77
C SER A 82 -1.73 -15.59 -9.49
N VAL A 83 -2.42 -14.58 -8.99
CA VAL A 83 -2.14 -13.88 -7.72
C VAL A 83 -3.34 -14.06 -6.80
N THR A 84 -3.13 -14.62 -5.61
CA THR A 84 -4.19 -14.78 -4.61
C THR A 84 -3.84 -14.02 -3.35
N LEU A 85 -4.75 -13.16 -2.91
CA LEU A 85 -4.68 -12.48 -1.61
C LEU A 85 -5.93 -12.80 -0.80
N GLU A 86 -5.76 -13.02 0.49
CA GLU A 86 -6.86 -13.12 1.45
C GLU A 86 -6.89 -11.87 2.32
N VAL A 87 -8.06 -11.26 2.46
CA VAL A 87 -8.27 -10.15 3.39
C VAL A 87 -8.60 -10.69 4.77
N ARG A 88 -7.96 -10.13 5.80
CA ARG A 88 -8.19 -10.47 7.21
C ARG A 88 -8.33 -9.22 8.06
N GLU A 89 -9.36 -9.22 8.91
CA GLU A 89 -9.55 -8.25 9.98
C GLU A 89 -9.11 -8.92 11.29
N GLU A 90 -8.08 -8.38 11.94
CA GLU A 90 -7.48 -9.00 13.11
C GLU A 90 -7.12 -7.97 14.17
N THR A 91 -7.55 -8.20 15.41
CA THR A 91 -7.10 -7.38 16.54
C THR A 91 -5.76 -7.91 17.04
N ARG A 92 -4.75 -7.04 17.06
CA ARG A 92 -3.39 -7.37 17.53
C ARG A 92 -2.93 -6.36 18.56
N GLU A 93 -2.11 -6.81 19.49
CA GLU A 93 -1.41 -5.94 20.41
C GLU A 93 -0.29 -5.18 19.68
N ILE A 94 -0.24 -3.85 19.90
CA ILE A 94 0.77 -2.94 19.32
C ILE A 94 1.72 -2.39 20.36
N ALA A 95 1.33 -2.43 21.65
CA ALA A 95 2.13 -2.10 22.82
C ALA A 95 1.46 -2.73 24.04
N ASP A 96 2.15 -2.78 25.17
CA ASP A 96 1.64 -3.35 26.42
C ASP A 96 0.24 -2.81 26.78
N GLY A 97 -0.77 -3.66 26.71
CA GLY A 97 -2.17 -3.35 26.97
C GLY A 97 -2.87 -2.46 25.93
N ALA A 98 -2.24 -2.18 24.79
CA ALA A 98 -2.82 -1.45 23.68
C ALA A 98 -3.02 -2.36 22.47
N THR A 99 -4.25 -2.47 21.98
CA THR A 99 -4.60 -3.26 20.81
C THR A 99 -5.07 -2.36 19.67
N PHE A 100 -4.89 -2.84 18.43
CA PHE A 100 -5.38 -2.18 17.24
C PHE A 100 -6.08 -3.21 16.34
N ASN A 101 -7.16 -2.80 15.68
CA ASN A 101 -7.86 -3.64 14.73
C ASN A 101 -7.28 -3.42 13.33
N PHE A 102 -6.42 -4.32 12.91
CA PHE A 102 -5.83 -4.31 11.59
C PHE A 102 -6.77 -4.90 10.56
N TRP A 103 -6.85 -4.28 9.39
CA TRP A 103 -7.41 -4.84 8.19
C TRP A 103 -6.26 -5.02 7.21
N THR A 104 -6.08 -6.23 6.72
CA THR A 104 -4.84 -6.60 6.04
C THR A 104 -5.09 -7.34 4.75
N PHE A 105 -4.17 -7.22 3.82
CA PHE A 105 -4.01 -8.20 2.75
C PHE A 105 -2.97 -9.23 3.21
N GLY A 106 -3.34 -10.52 3.22
CA GLY A 106 -2.44 -11.61 3.57
C GLY A 106 -1.97 -11.63 5.02
N GLY A 107 -2.66 -10.93 5.94
CA GLY A 107 -2.33 -10.95 7.37
C GLY A 107 -1.13 -10.10 7.78
N THR A 108 -0.60 -9.22 6.93
CA THR A 108 0.55 -8.34 7.24
C THR A 108 0.28 -6.89 6.88
N VAL A 109 1.03 -5.97 7.49
CA VAL A 109 1.05 -4.53 7.15
C VAL A 109 2.51 -4.10 7.00
N PRO A 110 2.91 -3.62 5.81
CA PRO A 110 2.14 -3.63 4.56
C PRO A 110 1.76 -5.04 4.12
N GLY A 111 0.79 -5.14 3.21
CA GLY A 111 0.41 -6.40 2.56
C GLY A 111 1.56 -6.98 1.72
N PRO A 112 1.46 -8.24 1.30
CA PRO A 112 2.52 -8.91 0.56
C PRO A 112 2.87 -8.20 -0.75
N MET A 113 4.15 -8.07 -1.05
CA MET A 113 4.63 -7.54 -2.32
C MET A 113 4.29 -8.51 -3.46
N ILE A 114 3.60 -8.00 -4.46
CA ILE A 114 3.32 -8.70 -5.72
C ILE A 114 4.45 -8.35 -6.70
N ARG A 115 4.94 -9.34 -7.44
CA ARG A 115 5.96 -9.12 -8.47
C ARG A 115 5.58 -9.86 -9.75
N VAL A 116 5.46 -9.10 -10.82
CA VAL A 116 5.10 -9.58 -12.16
C VAL A 116 6.02 -8.95 -13.19
N ARG A 117 5.99 -9.43 -14.43
CA ARG A 117 6.78 -8.91 -15.55
C ARG A 117 5.89 -8.11 -16.49
N ARG A 118 6.43 -7.09 -17.15
CA ARG A 118 5.76 -6.39 -18.25
C ARG A 118 5.32 -7.38 -19.32
N GLY A 119 4.07 -7.26 -19.75
CA GLY A 119 3.44 -8.18 -20.70
C GLY A 119 2.68 -9.34 -20.05
N ASP A 120 2.88 -9.65 -18.77
CA ASP A 120 2.14 -10.71 -18.08
C ASP A 120 0.63 -10.45 -18.11
N TYR A 121 -0.13 -11.54 -18.29
CA TYR A 121 -1.57 -11.55 -18.05
C TYR A 121 -1.83 -12.02 -16.62
N VAL A 122 -2.27 -11.11 -15.78
CA VAL A 122 -2.43 -11.34 -14.35
C VAL A 122 -3.89 -11.65 -14.02
N GLU A 123 -4.11 -12.76 -13.34
CA GLU A 123 -5.40 -13.17 -12.76
C GLU A 123 -5.36 -12.90 -11.25
N MET A 124 -6.03 -11.85 -10.83
CA MET A 124 -6.10 -11.44 -9.43
C MET A 124 -7.30 -12.06 -8.75
N HIS A 125 -7.05 -12.86 -7.72
CA HIS A 125 -8.06 -13.46 -6.85
C HIS A 125 -8.01 -12.79 -5.49
N LEU A 126 -9.15 -12.24 -5.07
CA LEU A 126 -9.30 -11.63 -3.76
C LEU A 126 -10.34 -12.40 -2.96
N ALA A 127 -9.91 -13.08 -1.89
CA ALA A 127 -10.78 -13.72 -0.93
C ALA A 127 -10.98 -12.80 0.28
N ASN A 128 -12.20 -12.72 0.80
CA ASN A 128 -12.50 -12.03 2.05
C ASN A 128 -12.85 -13.08 3.10
N HIS A 129 -12.06 -13.16 4.17
CA HIS A 129 -12.22 -14.19 5.20
C HIS A 129 -13.65 -14.16 5.78
N PRO A 130 -14.29 -15.33 6.04
CA PRO A 130 -15.68 -15.36 6.52
C PRO A 130 -15.90 -14.69 7.88
N ASP A 131 -14.88 -14.61 8.72
CA ASP A 131 -14.98 -13.95 10.03
C ASP A 131 -14.81 -12.44 9.96
N ASN A 132 -14.49 -11.87 8.79
CA ASN A 132 -14.43 -10.44 8.60
C ASN A 132 -15.83 -9.82 8.67
N THR A 133 -15.89 -8.54 9.00
CA THR A 133 -17.15 -7.81 9.19
C THR A 133 -17.48 -6.87 8.04
N MET A 134 -16.46 -6.48 7.25
CA MET A 134 -16.57 -5.47 6.20
C MET A 134 -16.31 -6.05 4.81
N PRO A 135 -16.96 -5.52 3.77
CA PRO A 135 -16.54 -5.80 2.41
C PRO A 135 -15.24 -5.06 2.09
N HIS A 136 -14.41 -5.68 1.28
CA HIS A 136 -13.12 -5.13 0.85
C HIS A 136 -12.95 -5.29 -0.65
N ASN A 137 -12.05 -4.49 -1.24
CA ASN A 137 -11.65 -4.62 -2.63
C ASN A 137 -10.14 -4.35 -2.77
N ILE A 138 -9.63 -4.37 -3.99
CA ILE A 138 -8.25 -3.99 -4.29
C ILE A 138 -8.20 -3.08 -5.50
N ASP A 139 -7.53 -1.94 -5.34
CA ASP A 139 -7.12 -1.01 -6.38
C ASP A 139 -5.62 -1.17 -6.60
N LEU A 140 -5.22 -1.59 -7.80
CA LEU A 140 -3.80 -1.72 -8.18
C LEU A 140 -3.44 -0.57 -9.12
N HIS A 141 -2.58 0.33 -8.68
CA HIS A 141 -2.12 1.48 -9.50
C HIS A 141 -1.32 1.06 -10.74
N ALA A 142 -0.89 -0.20 -10.82
CA ALA A 142 -0.28 -0.77 -12.04
C ALA A 142 -1.30 -1.09 -13.13
N VAL A 143 -2.61 -1.09 -12.83
CA VAL A 143 -3.67 -1.41 -13.77
C VAL A 143 -4.14 -0.16 -14.49
N THR A 144 -4.01 -0.13 -15.81
CA THR A 144 -4.58 0.91 -16.67
C THR A 144 -6.08 0.67 -16.84
N GLY A 145 -6.89 1.44 -16.15
CA GLY A 145 -8.34 1.30 -16.21
C GLY A 145 -9.04 1.93 -15.01
N PRO A 146 -10.36 2.03 -15.01
CA PRO A 146 -11.10 2.64 -13.92
C PRO A 146 -10.88 1.91 -12.58
N GLY A 147 -10.32 2.62 -11.60
CA GLY A 147 -10.18 2.15 -10.22
C GLY A 147 -9.31 0.91 -10.07
N GLY A 148 -8.32 0.69 -10.95
CA GLY A 148 -7.29 -0.33 -10.74
C GLY A 148 -7.80 -1.76 -10.46
N GLY A 149 -9.05 -2.08 -10.82
CA GLY A 149 -9.71 -3.33 -10.50
C GLY A 149 -10.69 -3.25 -9.31
N ALA A 150 -10.74 -2.13 -8.58
CA ALA A 150 -11.55 -1.97 -7.36
C ALA A 150 -13.04 -2.29 -7.58
N THR A 151 -13.60 -1.87 -8.71
CA THR A 151 -15.02 -2.12 -9.05
C THR A 151 -15.32 -3.62 -9.24
N SER A 152 -14.34 -4.37 -9.80
CA SER A 152 -14.49 -5.79 -10.10
C SER A 152 -14.14 -6.70 -8.92
N SER A 153 -13.52 -6.15 -7.88
CA SER A 153 -13.02 -6.91 -6.73
C SER A 153 -13.73 -6.61 -5.42
N PHE A 154 -14.91 -5.96 -5.46
CA PHE A 154 -15.69 -5.72 -4.24
C PHE A 154 -16.21 -7.05 -3.67
N THR A 155 -15.59 -7.50 -2.59
CA THR A 155 -15.74 -8.84 -2.04
C THR A 155 -16.34 -8.77 -0.64
N ALA A 156 -17.51 -9.37 -0.44
CA ALA A 156 -18.15 -9.51 0.87
C ALA A 156 -17.46 -10.60 1.71
N PRO A 157 -17.59 -10.57 3.06
CA PRO A 157 -17.07 -11.64 3.91
C PRO A 157 -17.54 -13.04 3.47
N GLY A 158 -16.64 -14.01 3.47
CA GLY A 158 -16.87 -15.38 3.03
C GLY A 158 -16.95 -15.57 1.51
N HIS A 159 -16.70 -14.54 0.71
CA HIS A 159 -16.73 -14.60 -0.75
C HIS A 159 -15.35 -14.39 -1.36
N GLN A 160 -15.26 -14.67 -2.65
CA GLN A 160 -14.09 -14.41 -3.48
C GLN A 160 -14.52 -13.76 -4.79
N THR A 161 -13.70 -12.83 -5.25
CA THR A 161 -13.84 -12.20 -6.57
C THR A 161 -12.57 -12.42 -7.39
N GLN A 162 -12.70 -12.32 -8.70
CA GLN A 162 -11.60 -12.44 -9.64
C GLN A 162 -11.72 -11.38 -10.74
N PHE A 163 -10.61 -10.80 -11.13
CA PHE A 163 -10.49 -10.01 -12.34
C PHE A 163 -9.12 -10.21 -12.97
N SER A 164 -8.98 -9.80 -14.22
CA SER A 164 -7.72 -9.97 -14.94
C SER A 164 -7.30 -8.70 -15.63
N PHE A 165 -5.99 -8.52 -15.77
CA PHE A 165 -5.39 -7.40 -16.49
C PHE A 165 -4.07 -7.82 -17.13
N GLN A 166 -3.62 -7.05 -18.12
CA GLN A 166 -2.28 -7.19 -18.67
C GLN A 166 -1.38 -6.12 -18.05
N ALA A 167 -0.20 -6.51 -17.56
CA ALA A 167 0.79 -5.61 -16.99
C ALA A 167 1.50 -4.84 -18.11
N LEU A 168 1.11 -3.59 -18.35
CA LEU A 168 1.55 -2.81 -19.51
C LEU A 168 2.79 -1.98 -19.24
N ASN A 169 2.92 -1.41 -18.06
CA ASN A 169 3.95 -0.44 -17.73
C ASN A 169 4.85 -0.97 -16.62
N ALA A 170 6.16 -1.00 -16.88
CA ALA A 170 7.14 -1.33 -15.84
C ALA A 170 7.17 -0.23 -14.76
N GLY A 171 7.38 -0.62 -13.51
CA GLY A 171 7.44 0.32 -12.39
C GLY A 171 7.12 -0.32 -11.05
N VAL A 172 7.18 0.51 -10.02
CA VAL A 172 6.76 0.17 -8.64
C VAL A 172 5.50 0.95 -8.32
N TYR A 173 4.44 0.26 -7.97
CA TYR A 173 3.13 0.84 -7.76
C TYR A 173 2.56 0.41 -6.42
N VAL A 174 1.72 1.28 -5.85
CA VAL A 174 0.91 0.93 -4.68
C VAL A 174 -0.29 0.10 -5.11
N TYR A 175 -0.72 -0.80 -4.25
CA TYR A 175 -2.10 -1.30 -4.24
C TYR A 175 -2.72 -1.01 -2.87
N HIS A 176 -4.03 -0.82 -2.81
CA HIS A 176 -4.75 -0.58 -1.56
C HIS A 176 -6.22 -0.97 -1.65
N CYS A 177 -6.90 -1.02 -0.51
CA CYS A 177 -8.35 -1.12 -0.50
C CYS A 177 -8.97 0.24 -0.84
N ALA A 178 -9.86 0.27 -1.83
CA ALA A 178 -10.60 1.45 -2.26
C ALA A 178 -12.10 1.40 -1.86
N THR A 179 -12.47 0.49 -0.96
CA THR A 179 -13.82 0.47 -0.37
C THR A 179 -14.02 1.73 0.48
N ALA A 180 -15.17 2.38 0.35
CA ALA A 180 -15.48 3.58 1.13
C ALA A 180 -15.79 3.24 2.60
N PRO A 181 -15.31 4.03 3.57
CA PRO A 181 -14.41 5.19 3.45
C PRO A 181 -12.93 4.75 3.25
N VAL A 182 -12.36 5.06 2.10
CA VAL A 182 -11.03 4.60 1.67
C VAL A 182 -9.95 4.87 2.72
N GLY A 183 -9.93 6.09 3.27
CA GLY A 183 -8.93 6.48 4.28
C GLY A 183 -8.94 5.60 5.53
N MET A 184 -10.10 5.07 5.92
CA MET A 184 -10.23 4.16 7.06
C MET A 184 -9.60 2.80 6.74
N HIS A 185 -9.88 2.24 5.56
CA HIS A 185 -9.31 0.96 5.12
C HIS A 185 -7.78 1.03 5.03
N VAL A 186 -7.25 2.10 4.44
CA VAL A 186 -5.80 2.34 4.35
C VAL A 186 -5.18 2.54 5.73
N ALA A 187 -5.81 3.33 6.61
CA ALA A 187 -5.32 3.58 7.97
C ALA A 187 -5.28 2.29 8.82
N ASN A 188 -6.18 1.35 8.57
CA ASN A 188 -6.18 0.05 9.26
C ASN A 188 -5.16 -0.95 8.68
N GLY A 189 -4.42 -0.60 7.60
CA GLY A 189 -3.30 -1.40 7.11
C GLY A 189 -3.49 -1.98 5.71
N MET A 190 -4.55 -1.62 4.98
CA MET A 190 -4.86 -2.22 3.67
C MET A 190 -4.11 -1.54 2.53
N TYR A 191 -2.82 -1.76 2.45
CA TYR A 191 -1.96 -1.31 1.35
C TYR A 191 -0.76 -2.22 1.18
N GLY A 192 -0.16 -2.20 0.00
CA GLY A 192 1.06 -2.92 -0.34
C GLY A 192 1.65 -2.45 -1.66
N LEU A 193 2.61 -3.19 -2.19
CA LEU A 193 3.30 -2.86 -3.44
C LEU A 193 3.11 -3.94 -4.48
N ILE A 194 2.97 -3.50 -5.73
CA ILE A 194 3.12 -4.34 -6.92
C ILE A 194 4.27 -3.81 -7.77
N VAL A 195 5.21 -4.67 -8.09
CA VAL A 195 6.33 -4.39 -9.01
C VAL A 195 6.06 -5.05 -10.34
N VAL A 196 6.07 -4.26 -11.38
CA VAL A 196 6.07 -4.74 -12.76
C VAL A 196 7.49 -4.62 -13.28
N GLU A 197 8.20 -5.74 -13.39
CA GLU A 197 9.56 -5.77 -13.92
C GLU A 197 9.58 -5.37 -15.41
N PRO A 198 10.57 -4.60 -15.85
CA PRO A 198 10.80 -4.39 -17.28
C PRO A 198 11.20 -5.71 -17.97
N GLU A 199 11.17 -5.71 -19.29
CA GLU A 199 11.42 -6.93 -20.07
C GLU A 199 12.85 -7.46 -19.91
N GLU A 200 13.79 -6.55 -19.73
CA GLU A 200 15.21 -6.82 -19.48
C GLU A 200 15.54 -7.19 -18.02
N GLY A 201 14.54 -7.13 -17.13
CA GLY A 201 14.73 -7.29 -15.69
C GLY A 201 15.12 -5.98 -15.00
N LEU A 202 15.23 -6.01 -13.68
CA LEU A 202 15.73 -4.88 -12.91
C LEU A 202 17.27 -4.88 -12.95
N PRO A 203 17.92 -3.69 -12.91
CA PRO A 203 19.36 -3.61 -12.84
C PRO A 203 19.88 -4.28 -11.56
N GLU A 204 21.05 -4.89 -11.65
CA GLU A 204 21.77 -5.33 -10.47
C GLU A 204 22.19 -4.11 -9.65
N VAL A 205 22.02 -4.22 -8.36
CA VAL A 205 22.46 -3.19 -7.37
C VAL A 205 23.47 -3.80 -6.44
N ASP A 206 24.53 -3.04 -6.12
CA ASP A 206 25.61 -3.43 -5.21
C ASP A 206 25.12 -3.43 -3.74
#